data_92ae37c8d3401a7ad96910a79bef9410
#
_entry.id   92ae37c8d3401a7ad96910a79bef9410
#
_cell.length_a   1.000
_cell.length_b   1.000
_cell.length_c   1.000
_cell.angle_alpha   90.00
_cell.angle_beta   90.00
_cell.angle_gamma   90.00
#
_symmetry.space_group_name_H-M   'P 1'
#
loop_
_entity.id
_entity.type
_entity.pdbx_description
1 polymer ?
#
loop_
_entity_poly.entity_id
_entity_poly.type
_entity_poly.pdbx_seq_one_letter_code
_entity_poly.pdbx_strand_id
1 'polypeptide(L)'
;MRPAKHTDDYPGETPFHLTMVHDLYCVQSLVNGKEPTHISAKAHYNQKGSMDLALAQLAWPDGSLATFSAGFLTPEAMSAEGFDRMEIFGKNWMARMHPNPRPLEVWDENYVPPMTLEILTDSKTNTGMLAEELRCFCKVVRDLEPIPKGTRYQDGIQAMRWLDRLTEASENL
;
A
#
# COMPACT_ATOMS: atom_id res chain seq x y z
N MET A 1 -1.48 -6.27 -4.21
CA MET A 1 -2.01 -6.65 -5.55
C MET A 1 -3.48 -7.06 -5.45
N ARG A 2 -4.25 -6.98 -6.55
CA ARG A 2 -5.67 -7.35 -6.64
C ARG A 2 -5.89 -8.40 -7.74
N PRO A 3 -7.02 -9.13 -7.73
CA PRO A 3 -7.36 -10.04 -8.84
C PRO A 3 -7.49 -9.33 -10.19
N ALA A 4 -7.18 -10.02 -11.27
CA ALA A 4 -7.27 -9.48 -12.63
C ALA A 4 -8.69 -9.00 -13.00
N LYS A 5 -9.72 -9.66 -12.47
CA LYS A 5 -11.12 -9.27 -12.63
C LYS A 5 -11.42 -7.86 -12.12
N HIS A 6 -10.59 -7.32 -11.23
CA HIS A 6 -10.77 -5.96 -10.69
C HIS A 6 -10.86 -4.91 -11.79
N THR A 7 -10.07 -5.06 -12.86
CA THR A 7 -10.12 -4.13 -14.01
C THR A 7 -11.44 -4.14 -14.76
N ASP A 8 -12.19 -5.22 -14.70
CA ASP A 8 -13.52 -5.36 -15.32
C ASP A 8 -14.60 -4.79 -14.41
N ASP A 9 -14.52 -5.04 -13.12
CA ASP A 9 -15.51 -4.62 -12.14
C ASP A 9 -15.40 -3.11 -11.83
N TYR A 10 -14.20 -2.54 -11.95
CA TYR A 10 -13.90 -1.13 -11.64
C TYR A 10 -13.05 -0.47 -12.74
N PRO A 11 -13.64 -0.23 -13.92
CA PRO A 11 -12.92 0.41 -15.02
C PRO A 11 -12.52 1.84 -14.65
N GLY A 12 -11.26 2.17 -14.88
CA GLY A 12 -10.69 3.48 -14.57
C GLY A 12 -9.92 3.56 -13.25
N GLU A 13 -10.03 2.57 -12.37
CA GLU A 13 -9.12 2.46 -11.23
C GLU A 13 -7.73 2.02 -11.70
N THR A 14 -6.70 2.56 -11.06
CA THR A 14 -5.30 2.24 -11.40
C THR A 14 -4.57 1.63 -10.22
N PRO A 15 -3.57 0.75 -10.46
CA PRO A 15 -2.71 0.23 -9.40
C PRO A 15 -1.96 1.33 -8.62
N PHE A 16 -1.71 2.49 -9.22
CA PHE A 16 -1.12 3.63 -8.53
C PHE A 16 -2.01 4.11 -7.39
N HIS A 17 -3.28 4.41 -7.69
CA HIS A 17 -4.18 5.05 -6.73
C HIS A 17 -4.84 4.07 -5.76
N LEU A 18 -5.03 2.82 -6.15
CA LEU A 18 -5.73 1.86 -5.30
C LEU A 18 -4.79 1.07 -4.38
N THR A 19 -3.61 0.68 -4.87
CA THR A 19 -2.72 -0.21 -4.12
C THR A 19 -1.40 0.44 -3.74
N MET A 20 -0.70 1.10 -4.66
CA MET A 20 0.59 1.70 -4.40
C MET A 20 0.52 2.87 -3.41
N VAL A 21 -0.61 3.53 -3.28
CA VAL A 21 -0.81 4.63 -2.33
C VAL A 21 -0.45 4.22 -0.89
N HIS A 22 -0.78 3.00 -0.48
CA HIS A 22 -0.50 2.50 0.87
C HIS A 22 1.00 2.37 1.12
N ASP A 23 1.73 1.78 0.16
CA ASP A 23 3.19 1.64 0.25
C ASP A 23 3.88 3.00 0.18
N LEU A 24 3.37 3.90 -0.63
CA LEU A 24 3.90 5.25 -0.78
C LEU A 24 3.79 6.05 0.51
N TYR A 25 2.69 5.92 1.26
CA TYR A 25 2.54 6.49 2.59
C TYR A 25 3.59 5.96 3.58
N CYS A 26 3.85 4.66 3.54
CA CYS A 26 4.90 4.07 4.38
C CYS A 26 6.26 4.69 4.06
N VAL A 27 6.61 4.77 2.77
CA VAL A 27 7.88 5.37 2.34
C VAL A 27 7.95 6.85 2.68
N GLN A 28 6.89 7.62 2.48
CA GLN A 28 6.80 9.03 2.87
C GLN A 28 7.14 9.22 4.36
N SER A 29 6.58 8.38 5.22
CA SER A 29 6.87 8.41 6.65
C SER A 29 8.34 8.08 6.96
N LEU A 30 8.93 7.09 6.28
CA LEU A 30 10.32 6.69 6.44
C LEU A 30 11.30 7.80 6.04
N VAL A 31 11.02 8.51 4.94
CA VAL A 31 11.86 9.63 4.47
C VAL A 31 11.52 10.97 5.14
N ASN A 32 10.66 10.97 6.17
CA ASN A 32 10.21 12.20 6.87
C ASN A 32 9.54 13.23 5.97
N GLY A 33 8.78 12.81 4.96
CA GLY A 33 8.12 13.72 4.02
C GLY A 33 9.06 14.51 3.12
N LYS A 34 10.34 14.11 2.98
CA LYS A 34 11.27 14.73 2.04
C LYS A 34 10.79 14.50 0.61
N GLU A 35 10.87 15.54 -0.23
CA GLU A 35 10.53 15.41 -1.65
C GLU A 35 11.56 14.58 -2.41
N PRO A 36 11.12 13.68 -3.30
CA PRO A 36 12.03 12.95 -4.19
C PRO A 36 12.59 13.89 -5.26
N THR A 37 13.86 13.70 -5.58
CA THR A 37 14.55 14.43 -6.67
C THR A 37 14.33 13.78 -8.03
N HIS A 38 14.00 12.49 -8.02
CA HIS A 38 13.72 11.73 -9.24
C HIS A 38 12.49 10.85 -9.05
N ILE A 39 11.63 10.85 -10.05
CA ILE A 39 10.45 9.99 -10.14
C ILE A 39 10.42 9.38 -11.53
N SER A 40 10.28 8.07 -11.64
CA SER A 40 10.03 7.37 -12.88
C SER A 40 9.01 6.25 -12.66
N ALA A 41 8.22 5.99 -13.69
CA ALA A 41 7.20 4.94 -13.67
C ALA A 41 6.99 4.34 -15.05
N LYS A 42 6.46 3.12 -15.06
CA LYS A 42 5.96 2.43 -16.25
C LYS A 42 4.68 1.70 -15.90
N ALA A 43 3.76 1.69 -16.84
CA ALA A 43 2.49 0.98 -16.71
C ALA A 43 2.34 -0.05 -17.84
N HIS A 44 1.69 -1.15 -17.53
CA HIS A 44 1.16 -2.09 -18.50
C HIS A 44 -0.36 -1.96 -18.56
N TYR A 45 -0.89 -2.10 -19.76
CA TYR A 45 -2.33 -2.03 -20.03
C TYR A 45 -2.77 -3.35 -20.64
N ASN A 46 -3.88 -3.90 -20.14
CA ASN A 46 -4.47 -5.11 -20.67
C ASN A 46 -5.10 -4.87 -22.07
N GLN A 47 -5.60 -5.93 -22.69
CA GLN A 47 -6.22 -5.86 -24.03
C GLN A 47 -7.47 -4.95 -24.10
N LYS A 48 -8.07 -4.61 -22.95
CA LYS A 48 -9.23 -3.70 -22.85
C LYS A 48 -8.82 -2.24 -22.62
N GLY A 49 -7.51 -1.97 -22.52
CA GLY A 49 -6.97 -0.64 -22.27
C GLY A 49 -6.98 -0.22 -20.80
N SER A 50 -7.28 -1.14 -19.87
CA SER A 50 -7.20 -0.86 -18.44
C SER A 50 -5.78 -1.11 -17.92
N MET A 51 -5.26 -0.21 -17.07
CA MET A 51 -3.97 -0.41 -16.41
C MET A 51 -4.05 -1.57 -15.42
N ASP A 52 -3.22 -2.59 -15.58
CA ASP A 52 -3.21 -3.78 -14.74
C ASP A 52 -1.89 -4.01 -13.99
N LEU A 53 -0.82 -3.31 -14.37
CA LEU A 53 0.46 -3.32 -13.65
C LEU A 53 1.09 -1.93 -13.67
N ALA A 54 1.59 -1.50 -12.53
CA ALA A 54 2.36 -0.28 -12.36
C ALA A 54 3.69 -0.58 -11.66
N LEU A 55 4.77 -0.05 -12.21
CA LEU A 55 6.12 -0.06 -11.64
C LEU A 55 6.56 1.38 -11.42
N ALA A 56 7.18 1.65 -10.28
CA ALA A 56 7.65 2.99 -9.96
C ALA A 56 9.00 2.98 -9.24
N GLN A 57 9.75 4.05 -9.41
CA GLN A 57 11.00 4.31 -8.70
C GLN A 57 11.06 5.76 -8.24
N LEU A 58 11.51 5.95 -7.02
CA LEU A 58 11.77 7.26 -6.44
C LEU A 58 13.20 7.32 -5.90
N ALA A 59 13.83 8.48 -6.03
CA ALA A 59 15.14 8.72 -5.44
C ALA A 59 15.17 10.05 -4.68
N TRP A 60 15.96 10.11 -3.61
CA TRP A 60 16.10 11.28 -2.74
C TRP A 60 17.53 11.82 -2.74
N PRO A 61 17.72 13.11 -2.32
CA PRO A 61 19.04 13.73 -2.33
C PRO A 61 20.09 13.05 -1.46
N ASP A 62 19.65 12.31 -0.42
CA ASP A 62 20.53 11.57 0.49
C ASP A 62 20.97 10.20 -0.07
N GLY A 63 20.61 9.89 -1.30
CA GLY A 63 20.90 8.61 -1.95
C GLY A 63 19.91 7.50 -1.65
N SER A 64 18.87 7.76 -0.86
CA SER A 64 17.80 6.79 -0.62
C SER A 64 17.04 6.51 -1.92
N LEU A 65 16.66 5.25 -2.12
CA LEU A 65 15.91 4.76 -3.27
C LEU A 65 14.71 3.95 -2.80
N ALA A 66 13.60 4.06 -3.52
CA ALA A 66 12.45 3.20 -3.35
C ALA A 66 11.97 2.67 -4.70
N THR A 67 11.56 1.41 -4.73
CA THR A 67 10.93 0.77 -5.89
C THR A 67 9.59 0.18 -5.49
N PHE A 68 8.62 0.29 -6.39
CA PHE A 68 7.26 -0.18 -6.16
C PHE A 68 6.79 -1.04 -7.32
N SER A 69 6.00 -2.05 -6.98
CA SER A 69 5.26 -2.87 -7.93
C SER A 69 3.85 -3.07 -7.42
N ALA A 70 2.86 -2.61 -8.17
CA ALA A 70 1.45 -2.74 -7.83
C ALA A 70 0.66 -3.25 -9.04
N GLY A 71 -0.35 -4.09 -8.84
CA GLY A 71 -1.06 -4.63 -9.98
C GLY A 71 -2.35 -5.36 -9.63
N PHE A 72 -3.12 -5.63 -10.67
CA PHE A 72 -4.37 -6.38 -10.69
C PHE A 72 -4.17 -7.68 -11.48
N LEU A 73 -3.28 -8.55 -10.99
CA LEU A 73 -2.80 -9.73 -11.71
C LEU A 73 -2.93 -11.03 -10.90
N THR A 74 -3.50 -10.96 -9.68
CA THR A 74 -3.62 -12.16 -8.86
C THR A 74 -4.82 -13.01 -9.26
N PRO A 75 -4.82 -14.32 -9.00
CA PRO A 75 -5.99 -15.17 -9.14
C PRO A 75 -7.17 -14.69 -8.26
N GLU A 76 -8.40 -14.92 -8.72
CA GLU A 76 -9.61 -14.48 -7.99
C GLU A 76 -9.69 -15.05 -6.56
N ALA A 77 -9.26 -16.28 -6.37
CA ALA A 77 -9.25 -16.94 -5.06
C ALA A 77 -8.18 -16.42 -4.10
N MET A 78 -7.24 -15.59 -4.58
CA MET A 78 -6.20 -15.03 -3.73
C MET A 78 -6.69 -13.76 -3.03
N SER A 79 -6.41 -13.65 -1.72
CA SER A 79 -6.74 -12.42 -0.99
C SER A 79 -5.98 -11.22 -1.56
N ALA A 80 -6.59 -10.04 -1.46
CA ALA A 80 -6.00 -8.78 -1.92
C ALA A 80 -4.61 -8.52 -1.31
N GLU A 81 -4.39 -8.95 -0.09
CA GLU A 81 -3.17 -8.72 0.69
C GLU A 81 -2.15 -9.87 0.58
N GLY A 82 -2.46 -10.93 -0.16
CA GLY A 82 -1.64 -12.14 -0.22
C GLY A 82 -0.21 -11.92 -0.72
N PHE A 83 0.04 -10.86 -1.49
CA PHE A 83 1.34 -10.48 -2.01
C PHE A 83 1.92 -9.18 -1.46
N ASP A 84 1.24 -8.55 -0.53
CA ASP A 84 1.76 -7.31 0.02
C ASP A 84 2.98 -7.58 0.88
N ARG A 85 4.08 -6.94 0.54
CA ARG A 85 5.34 -7.01 1.28
C ARG A 85 6.12 -5.72 1.10
N MET A 86 6.89 -5.38 2.14
CA MET A 86 7.87 -4.32 2.08
C MET A 86 9.19 -4.83 2.62
N GLU A 87 10.29 -4.53 1.93
CA GLU A 87 11.64 -4.81 2.37
C GLU A 87 12.42 -3.49 2.43
N ILE A 88 13.11 -3.26 3.54
CA ILE A 88 13.87 -2.05 3.79
C ILE A 88 15.31 -2.46 4.07
N PHE A 89 16.24 -1.88 3.35
CA PHE A 89 17.67 -2.15 3.50
C PHE A 89 18.36 -0.87 3.98
N GLY A 90 19.09 -0.99 5.06
CA GLY A 90 19.98 0.04 5.59
C GLY A 90 21.40 -0.46 5.75
N LYS A 91 22.31 0.42 6.16
CA LYS A 91 23.69 0.02 6.41
C LYS A 91 23.75 -0.93 7.61
N ASN A 92 24.08 -2.19 7.36
CA ASN A 92 24.19 -3.27 8.37
C ASN A 92 22.86 -3.66 9.05
N TRP A 93 21.70 -3.36 8.45
CA TRP A 93 20.40 -3.83 8.93
C TRP A 93 19.42 -4.01 7.78
N MET A 94 18.42 -4.84 8.01
CA MET A 94 17.31 -5.08 7.10
C MET A 94 16.03 -5.25 7.91
N ALA A 95 14.92 -4.75 7.37
CA ALA A 95 13.60 -5.06 7.88
C ALA A 95 12.73 -5.63 6.74
N ARG A 96 11.89 -6.58 7.09
CA ARG A 96 10.85 -7.13 6.21
C ARG A 96 9.51 -7.04 6.91
N MET A 97 8.52 -6.55 6.20
CA MET A 97 7.16 -6.44 6.68
C MET A 97 6.22 -7.18 5.73
N HIS A 98 5.34 -7.95 6.33
CA HIS A 98 4.15 -8.51 5.70
C HIS A 98 2.94 -7.94 6.42
N PRO A 99 2.15 -7.05 5.81
CA PRO A 99 1.01 -6.40 6.48
C PRO A 99 -0.03 -7.38 7.00
N ASN A 100 -0.12 -8.53 6.35
CA ASN A 100 -1.06 -9.59 6.66
C ASN A 100 -0.33 -10.93 6.84
N PRO A 101 0.37 -11.15 7.94
CA PRO A 101 0.98 -12.45 8.19
C PRO A 101 -0.13 -13.49 8.37
N ARG A 102 -0.22 -14.41 7.42
CA ARG A 102 -1.15 -15.55 7.46
C ARG A 102 -0.33 -16.81 7.59
N PRO A 103 -0.21 -17.36 8.81
CA PRO A 103 0.62 -18.55 9.05
C PRO A 103 0.03 -19.82 8.43
N LEU A 104 -1.25 -19.80 8.10
CA LEU A 104 -1.93 -20.88 7.40
C LEU A 104 -2.75 -20.30 6.25
N GLU A 105 -2.50 -20.78 5.05
CA GLU A 105 -3.25 -20.48 3.85
C GLU A 105 -3.72 -21.80 3.24
N VAL A 106 -5.01 -21.87 2.90
CA VAL A 106 -5.60 -23.03 2.24
C VAL A 106 -6.14 -22.60 0.89
N TRP A 107 -5.62 -23.23 -0.16
CA TRP A 107 -6.10 -23.04 -1.53
C TRP A 107 -6.74 -24.35 -1.99
N ASP A 108 -8.05 -24.35 -2.07
CA ASP A 108 -8.84 -25.37 -2.76
C ASP A 108 -9.66 -24.69 -3.87
N GLU A 109 -10.94 -24.99 -4.00
CA GLU A 109 -11.84 -24.27 -4.90
C GLU A 109 -12.06 -22.81 -4.48
N ASN A 110 -11.78 -22.48 -3.19
CA ASN A 110 -11.87 -21.16 -2.62
C ASN A 110 -10.63 -20.88 -1.76
N TYR A 111 -10.20 -19.61 -1.73
CA TYR A 111 -9.20 -19.19 -0.77
C TYR A 111 -9.87 -18.84 0.55
N VAL A 112 -9.56 -19.60 1.59
CA VAL A 112 -10.06 -19.33 2.95
C VAL A 112 -8.85 -19.13 3.87
N PRO A 113 -8.54 -17.90 4.29
CA PRO A 113 -7.58 -17.69 5.36
C PRO A 113 -8.24 -18.02 6.69
N PRO A 114 -7.77 -19.05 7.42
CA PRO A 114 -8.36 -19.43 8.71
C PRO A 114 -8.05 -18.44 9.83
N MET A 115 -7.16 -17.47 9.60
CA MET A 115 -6.86 -16.39 10.53
C MET A 115 -6.91 -15.06 9.81
N THR A 116 -7.66 -14.11 10.35
CA THR A 116 -7.66 -12.71 9.91
C THR A 116 -6.87 -11.86 10.89
N LEU A 117 -6.46 -10.66 10.46
CA LEU A 117 -5.87 -9.66 11.37
C LEU A 117 -6.85 -9.12 12.40
N GLU A 118 -8.12 -9.34 12.18
CA GLU A 118 -9.17 -9.03 13.13
C GLU A 118 -9.29 -10.19 14.10
N ILE A 119 -8.52 -10.12 15.19
CA ILE A 119 -8.57 -11.10 16.25
C ILE A 119 -9.53 -10.59 17.32
N LEU A 120 -10.61 -11.32 17.54
CA LEU A 120 -11.38 -11.20 18.78
C LEU A 120 -10.58 -11.87 19.89
N THR A 121 -9.94 -11.08 20.73
CA THR A 121 -9.18 -11.59 21.87
C THR A 121 -10.08 -12.01 23.03
N ASP A 122 -11.24 -11.37 23.14
CA ASP A 122 -12.37 -11.76 23.96
C ASP A 122 -13.68 -11.27 23.34
N SER A 123 -14.81 -11.65 23.90
CA SER A 123 -16.13 -11.25 23.40
C SER A 123 -16.45 -9.75 23.52
N LYS A 124 -15.54 -8.95 24.06
CA LYS A 124 -15.74 -7.52 24.37
C LYS A 124 -14.72 -6.60 23.72
N THR A 125 -13.59 -7.12 23.24
CA THR A 125 -12.49 -6.29 22.73
C THR A 125 -12.13 -6.73 21.32
N ASN A 126 -12.47 -5.90 20.35
CA ASN A 126 -11.99 -6.05 18.98
C ASN A 126 -10.55 -5.52 18.88
N THR A 127 -9.68 -6.25 18.20
CA THR A 127 -8.33 -5.87 17.85
C THR A 127 -8.17 -5.91 16.33
N GLY A 128 -7.04 -5.41 15.83
CA GLY A 128 -6.75 -5.35 14.41
C GLY A 128 -6.52 -3.92 13.92
N MET A 129 -6.05 -3.75 12.70
CA MET A 129 -5.64 -2.44 12.16
C MET A 129 -6.75 -1.40 12.27
N LEU A 130 -7.94 -1.72 11.81
CA LEU A 130 -9.07 -0.78 11.81
C LEU A 130 -9.51 -0.39 13.21
N ALA A 131 -9.55 -1.35 14.13
CA ALA A 131 -9.90 -1.07 15.52
C ALA A 131 -8.87 -0.15 16.19
N GLU A 132 -7.58 -0.34 15.94
CA GLU A 132 -6.51 0.52 16.47
C GLU A 132 -6.52 1.89 15.81
N GLU A 133 -6.79 1.98 14.52
CA GLU A 133 -6.96 3.26 13.82
C GLU A 133 -8.09 4.08 14.44
N LEU A 134 -9.26 3.48 14.64
CA LEU A 134 -10.40 4.15 15.27
C LEU A 134 -10.11 4.57 16.73
N ARG A 135 -9.42 3.73 17.49
CA ARG A 135 -9.00 4.09 18.85
C ARG A 135 -8.04 5.26 18.87
N CYS A 136 -7.04 5.25 17.98
CA CYS A 136 -6.11 6.36 17.83
C CYS A 136 -6.84 7.65 17.43
N PHE A 137 -7.71 7.59 16.42
CA PHE A 137 -8.53 8.71 16.00
C PHE A 137 -9.35 9.29 17.16
N CYS A 138 -10.06 8.45 17.92
CA CYS A 138 -10.83 8.89 19.09
C CYS A 138 -9.97 9.55 20.17
N LYS A 139 -8.75 9.07 20.39
CA LYS A 139 -7.82 9.69 21.37
C LYS A 139 -7.32 11.05 20.88
N VAL A 140 -6.97 11.17 19.60
CA VAL A 140 -6.56 12.44 19.00
C VAL A 140 -7.68 13.47 19.06
N VAL A 141 -8.92 13.11 18.68
CA VAL A 141 -10.08 14.01 18.73
C VAL A 141 -10.38 14.49 20.16
N ARG A 142 -10.02 13.70 21.16
CA ARG A 142 -10.21 14.03 22.60
C ARG A 142 -8.98 14.70 23.23
N ASP A 143 -7.98 15.08 22.44
CA ASP A 143 -6.71 15.66 22.89
C ASP A 143 -5.94 14.78 23.90
N LEU A 144 -6.12 13.47 23.85
CA LEU A 144 -5.42 12.52 24.71
C LEU A 144 -4.08 12.08 24.12
N GLU A 145 -3.93 12.13 22.82
CA GLU A 145 -2.71 11.80 22.09
C GLU A 145 -2.48 12.79 20.93
N PRO A 146 -1.24 13.08 20.56
CA PRO A 146 -0.97 13.92 19.39
C PRO A 146 -1.30 13.17 18.10
N ILE A 147 -1.51 13.93 17.02
CA ILE A 147 -1.69 13.37 15.68
C ILE A 147 -0.45 12.54 15.32
N PRO A 148 -0.60 11.26 14.98
CA PRO A 148 0.53 10.42 14.58
C PRO A 148 1.29 11.00 13.39
N LYS A 149 2.59 10.74 13.37
CA LYS A 149 3.45 11.18 12.26
C LYS A 149 3.00 10.53 10.94
N GLY A 150 2.92 11.32 9.87
CA GLY A 150 2.53 10.85 8.54
C GLY A 150 1.01 10.74 8.33
N THR A 151 0.18 11.20 9.30
CA THR A 151 -1.28 11.12 9.19
C THR A 151 -1.98 12.47 9.12
N ARG A 152 -1.23 13.55 8.91
CA ARG A 152 -1.81 14.88 8.74
C ARG A 152 -2.40 15.04 7.33
N TYR A 153 -3.33 15.95 7.20
CA TYR A 153 -3.93 16.29 5.89
C TYR A 153 -2.88 16.65 4.82
N GLN A 154 -1.83 17.38 5.20
CA GLN A 154 -0.73 17.77 4.32
C GLN A 154 0.08 16.55 3.83
N ASP A 155 0.25 15.54 4.69
CA ASP A 155 0.93 14.28 4.33
C ASP A 155 0.11 13.54 3.27
N GLY A 156 -1.22 13.54 3.39
CA GLY A 156 -2.13 13.01 2.39
C GLY A 156 -2.03 13.73 1.04
N ILE A 157 -2.04 15.06 1.06
CA ILE A 157 -1.86 15.86 -0.17
C ILE A 157 -0.51 15.55 -0.84
N GLN A 158 0.56 15.43 -0.06
CA GLN A 158 1.89 15.13 -0.61
C GLN A 158 1.91 13.75 -1.27
N ALA A 159 1.36 12.73 -0.63
CA ALA A 159 1.27 11.39 -1.20
C ALA A 159 0.49 11.39 -2.53
N MET A 160 -0.63 12.08 -2.60
CA MET A 160 -1.41 12.21 -3.83
C MET A 160 -0.63 12.92 -4.94
N ARG A 161 0.11 14.00 -4.63
CA ARG A 161 0.98 14.68 -5.62
C ARG A 161 2.08 13.76 -6.15
N TRP A 162 2.65 12.90 -5.32
CA TRP A 162 3.62 11.91 -5.79
C TRP A 162 2.97 10.88 -6.71
N LEU A 163 1.75 10.43 -6.40
CA LEU A 163 0.98 9.52 -7.29
C LEU A 163 0.66 10.16 -8.63
N ASP A 164 0.23 11.42 -8.65
CA ASP A 164 -0.05 12.16 -9.88
C ASP A 164 1.22 12.23 -10.75
N ARG A 165 2.36 12.59 -10.16
CA ARG A 165 3.67 12.62 -10.85
C ARG A 165 4.10 11.25 -11.37
N LEU A 166 3.81 10.17 -10.64
CA LEU A 166 4.07 8.79 -11.08
C LEU A 166 3.18 8.41 -12.26
N THR A 167 1.91 8.79 -12.21
CA THR A 167 0.96 8.56 -13.32
C THR A 167 1.43 9.29 -14.56
N GLU A 168 1.74 10.59 -14.48
CA GLU A 168 2.29 11.38 -15.57
C GLU A 168 3.59 10.79 -16.14
N ALA A 169 4.50 10.35 -15.26
CA ALA A 169 5.76 9.72 -15.66
C ALA A 169 5.55 8.38 -16.38
N SER A 170 4.46 7.66 -16.10
CA SER A 170 4.14 6.39 -16.75
C SER A 170 3.58 6.55 -18.16
N GLU A 171 3.00 7.70 -18.47
CA GLU A 171 2.41 8.05 -19.77
C GLU A 171 3.43 8.65 -20.75
N ASN A 172 4.51 9.24 -20.23
CA ASN A 172 5.57 9.82 -21.03
C ASN A 172 6.58 8.73 -21.47
N LEU A 173 6.56 8.40 -22.75
CA LEU A 173 7.53 7.53 -23.44
C LEU A 173 8.70 8.32 -23.99
#